data_3bb9be3b0614eadbda49c7e8bb875f3d
#
_entry.id   3bb9be3b0614eadbda49c7e8bb875f3d
#
_cell.length_a   1.000
_cell.length_b   1.000
_cell.length_c   1.000
_cell.angle_alpha   90.00
_cell.angle_beta   90.00
_cell.angle_gamma   90.00
#
_symmetry.space_group_name_H-M   'P 1'
#
loop_
_entity.id
_entity.type
_entity.pdbx_description
1 polymer ?
#
loop_
_entity_poly.entity_id
_entity_poly.type
_entity_poly.pdbx_seq_one_letter_code
_entity_poly.pdbx_strand_id
1 'polypeptide(L)'
;MNSNIALNRLIEGNARFVEDKLDGKLQDSERRKSLTSGQEPYAIVLSCADSRVVPELAFDTGLGELFVVRVAGNIANTSSMASIEYAVAHCGSKLIVVLGHQSCGAVTAAVNGGDNGYNLNHLLAHITPAIEASGKQSEIVDVIKTNANLTLKELSNRSTIIGDAVSKGDVKIVSAYYNLDTGKVDFL
;
A
#
# COMPACT_ATOMS: atom_id res chain seq x y z
N MET A 1 13.26 -14.15 -1.69
CA MET A 1 13.82 -12.91 -1.06
C MET A 1 13.21 -12.79 0.32
N ASN A 2 13.95 -12.37 1.36
CA ASN A 2 13.34 -12.11 2.68
C ASN A 2 12.76 -10.69 2.77
N SER A 3 11.91 -10.44 3.78
CA SER A 3 11.18 -9.17 3.92
C SER A 3 12.07 -7.94 4.12
N ASN A 4 13.22 -8.08 4.79
CA ASN A 4 14.14 -6.95 5.00
C ASN A 4 14.87 -6.58 3.70
N ILE A 5 15.28 -7.55 2.90
CA ILE A 5 15.88 -7.30 1.56
C ILE A 5 14.82 -6.64 0.65
N ALA A 6 13.56 -7.13 0.69
CA ALA A 6 12.47 -6.53 -0.05
C ALA A 6 12.23 -5.06 0.34
N LEU A 7 12.24 -4.77 1.65
CA LEU A 7 12.06 -3.41 2.15
C LEU A 7 13.21 -2.48 1.72
N ASN A 8 14.46 -2.92 1.86
CA ASN A 8 15.61 -2.13 1.43
C ASN A 8 15.56 -1.82 -0.08
N ARG A 9 15.14 -2.80 -0.88
CA ARG A 9 14.96 -2.59 -2.33
C ARG A 9 13.92 -1.51 -2.65
N LEU A 10 12.81 -1.44 -1.91
CA LEU A 10 11.83 -0.37 -2.05
C LEU A 10 12.41 0.99 -1.63
N ILE A 11 13.16 1.04 -0.53
CA ILE A 11 13.83 2.27 -0.06
C ILE A 11 14.80 2.80 -1.10
N GLU A 12 15.65 1.93 -1.65
CA GLU A 12 16.62 2.30 -2.69
C GLU A 12 15.91 2.73 -4.00
N GLY A 13 14.83 2.04 -4.38
CA GLY A 13 14.03 2.42 -5.54
C GLY A 13 13.38 3.79 -5.37
N ASN A 14 12.83 4.07 -4.19
CA ASN A 14 12.26 5.39 -3.91
C ASN A 14 13.34 6.50 -3.89
N ALA A 15 14.54 6.22 -3.39
CA ALA A 15 15.65 7.18 -3.47
C ALA A 15 15.98 7.53 -4.92
N ARG A 16 16.00 6.56 -5.85
CA ARG A 16 16.21 6.82 -7.28
C ARG A 16 15.07 7.65 -7.89
N PHE A 17 13.83 7.36 -7.51
CA PHE A 17 12.66 8.12 -7.94
C PHE A 17 12.75 9.60 -7.51
N VAL A 18 13.09 9.86 -6.25
CA VAL A 18 13.26 11.22 -5.70
C VAL A 18 14.40 11.98 -6.37
N GLU A 19 15.43 11.28 -6.82
CA GLU A 19 16.60 11.88 -7.50
C GLU A 19 16.44 12.00 -9.01
N ASP A 20 15.26 11.67 -9.58
CA ASP A 20 15.01 11.59 -11.03
C ASP A 20 15.99 10.64 -11.77
N LYS A 21 16.41 9.56 -11.10
CA LYS A 21 17.38 8.57 -11.60
C LYS A 21 16.79 7.17 -11.69
N LEU A 22 15.59 7.05 -12.25
CA LEU A 22 14.94 5.77 -12.42
C LEU A 22 15.80 4.82 -13.27
N ASP A 23 15.95 3.59 -12.83
CA ASP A 23 16.60 2.53 -13.61
C ASP A 23 15.75 2.12 -14.83
N GLY A 24 14.41 2.18 -14.70
CA GLY A 24 13.48 1.87 -15.78
C GLY A 24 13.60 0.46 -16.33
N LYS A 25 14.16 -0.47 -15.56
CA LYS A 25 14.39 -1.85 -15.97
C LYS A 25 13.13 -2.71 -15.91
N LEU A 26 13.15 -3.87 -16.58
CA LEU A 26 12.10 -4.89 -16.53
C LEU A 26 10.71 -4.39 -17.02
N GLN A 27 10.69 -3.53 -18.05
CA GLN A 27 9.45 -2.94 -18.58
C GLN A 27 9.20 -3.31 -20.05
N ASP A 28 10.09 -4.06 -20.67
CA ASP A 28 10.11 -4.40 -22.10
C ASP A 28 9.26 -5.62 -22.47
N SER A 29 9.25 -5.95 -23.76
CA SER A 29 8.50 -7.08 -24.30
C SER A 29 9.10 -8.44 -23.90
N GLU A 30 10.40 -8.53 -23.66
CA GLU A 30 11.05 -9.77 -23.23
C GLU A 30 10.64 -10.08 -21.79
N ARG A 31 10.61 -9.06 -20.93
CA ARG A 31 10.12 -9.21 -19.56
C ARG A 31 8.64 -9.66 -19.55
N ARG A 32 7.77 -9.06 -20.36
CA ARG A 32 6.37 -9.50 -20.46
C ARG A 32 6.26 -10.97 -20.87
N LYS A 33 7.04 -11.40 -21.86
CA LYS A 33 7.05 -12.80 -22.31
C LYS A 33 7.53 -13.75 -21.21
N SER A 34 8.55 -13.38 -20.45
CA SER A 34 9.08 -14.21 -19.35
C SER A 34 8.09 -14.43 -18.21
N LEU A 35 7.08 -13.56 -18.07
CA LEU A 35 6.08 -13.62 -17.01
C LEU A 35 4.78 -14.34 -17.40
N THR A 36 4.67 -14.86 -18.63
CA THR A 36 3.42 -15.51 -19.10
C THR A 36 3.07 -16.79 -18.35
N SER A 37 4.05 -17.48 -17.77
CA SER A 37 3.87 -18.71 -17.00
C SER A 37 3.66 -18.51 -15.51
N GLY A 38 3.80 -17.29 -14.98
CA GLY A 38 3.62 -16.99 -13.54
C GLY A 38 4.20 -15.66 -13.12
N GLN A 39 4.00 -15.35 -11.84
CA GLN A 39 4.53 -14.15 -11.19
C GLN A 39 5.06 -14.47 -9.79
N GLU A 40 6.12 -13.82 -9.39
CA GLU A 40 6.73 -13.92 -8.06
C GLU A 40 7.07 -12.50 -7.53
N PRO A 41 6.06 -11.68 -7.26
CA PRO A 41 6.27 -10.33 -6.75
C PRO A 41 6.94 -10.40 -5.37
N TYR A 42 8.01 -9.63 -5.16
CA TYR A 42 8.74 -9.66 -3.89
C TYR A 42 8.04 -8.87 -2.78
N ALA A 43 7.14 -7.96 -3.12
CA ALA A 43 6.35 -7.17 -2.19
C ALA A 43 4.92 -6.93 -2.69
N ILE A 44 4.02 -6.73 -1.74
CA ILE A 44 2.64 -6.30 -1.95
C ILE A 44 2.53 -4.85 -1.51
N VAL A 45 1.85 -4.01 -2.29
CA VAL A 45 1.56 -2.62 -1.94
C VAL A 45 0.06 -2.39 -1.95
N LEU A 46 -0.54 -2.14 -0.78
CA LEU A 46 -1.90 -1.64 -0.66
C LEU A 46 -1.85 -0.11 -0.69
N SER A 47 -2.29 0.49 -1.78
CA SER A 47 -2.20 1.93 -2.04
C SER A 47 -3.55 2.55 -2.36
N CYS A 48 -3.60 3.88 -2.32
CA CYS A 48 -4.75 4.63 -2.83
C CYS A 48 -4.90 4.48 -4.35
N ALA A 49 -6.14 4.60 -4.83
CA ALA A 49 -6.45 4.70 -6.25
C ALA A 49 -6.14 6.09 -6.86
N ASP A 50 -5.63 7.03 -6.08
CA ASP A 50 -5.25 8.38 -6.52
C ASP A 50 -4.27 8.32 -7.69
N SER A 51 -4.57 9.02 -8.79
CA SER A 51 -3.79 8.97 -10.04
C SER A 51 -2.36 9.51 -9.90
N ARG A 52 -2.08 10.28 -8.86
CA ARG A 52 -0.76 10.85 -8.55
C ARG A 52 0.14 9.87 -7.79
N VAL A 53 -0.40 8.75 -7.33
CA VAL A 53 0.32 7.73 -6.56
C VAL A 53 0.42 6.47 -7.39
N VAL A 54 1.60 6.21 -7.95
CA VAL A 54 1.88 5.04 -8.78
C VAL A 54 2.99 4.25 -8.10
N PRO A 55 2.67 3.19 -7.33
CA PRO A 55 3.65 2.46 -6.55
C PRO A 55 4.84 1.96 -7.35
N GLU A 56 4.59 1.47 -8.57
CA GLU A 56 5.64 0.94 -9.43
C GLU A 56 6.67 2.01 -9.79
N LEU A 57 6.23 3.25 -10.04
CA LEU A 57 7.14 4.37 -10.30
C LEU A 57 7.81 4.85 -9.03
N ALA A 58 7.02 5.04 -7.95
CA ALA A 58 7.54 5.55 -6.68
C ALA A 58 8.65 4.66 -6.09
N PHE A 59 8.63 3.36 -6.41
CA PHE A 59 9.64 2.39 -5.96
C PHE A 59 10.60 1.92 -7.07
N ASP A 60 10.55 2.54 -8.25
CA ASP A 60 11.40 2.20 -9.41
C ASP A 60 11.43 0.68 -9.68
N THR A 61 10.24 0.12 -9.89
CA THR A 61 10.04 -1.31 -10.10
C THR A 61 9.50 -1.61 -11.49
N GLY A 62 9.76 -2.82 -11.97
CA GLY A 62 9.29 -3.30 -13.26
C GLY A 62 8.15 -4.33 -13.15
N LEU A 63 7.78 -4.88 -14.29
CA LEU A 63 6.71 -5.88 -14.42
C LEU A 63 7.00 -7.12 -13.57
N GLY A 64 6.01 -7.52 -12.77
CA GLY A 64 6.05 -8.73 -11.95
C GLY A 64 6.83 -8.58 -10.63
N GLU A 65 7.32 -7.38 -10.28
CA GLU A 65 8.08 -7.15 -9.07
C GLU A 65 7.20 -6.79 -7.87
N LEU A 66 6.10 -6.06 -8.10
CA LEU A 66 5.12 -5.72 -7.08
C LEU A 66 3.76 -6.37 -7.38
N PHE A 67 3.05 -6.75 -6.33
CA PHE A 67 1.63 -7.04 -6.36
C PHE A 67 0.89 -5.82 -5.81
N VAL A 68 0.26 -5.05 -6.69
CA VAL A 68 -0.34 -3.77 -6.31
C VAL A 68 -1.85 -3.90 -6.19
N VAL A 69 -2.38 -3.55 -5.00
CA VAL A 69 -3.81 -3.45 -4.70
C VAL A 69 -4.13 -1.98 -4.47
N ARG A 70 -5.11 -1.44 -5.22
CA ARG A 70 -5.47 -0.02 -5.14
C ARG A 70 -6.95 0.17 -4.83
N VAL A 71 -7.21 0.94 -3.79
CA VAL A 71 -8.56 1.37 -3.43
C VAL A 71 -8.48 2.75 -2.78
N ALA A 72 -9.46 3.63 -3.01
CA ALA A 72 -9.47 4.97 -2.43
C ALA A 72 -9.28 4.91 -0.90
N GLY A 73 -8.33 5.70 -0.37
CA GLY A 73 -7.98 5.70 1.04
C GLY A 73 -7.20 4.47 1.52
N ASN A 74 -6.65 3.63 0.65
CA ASN A 74 -5.85 2.43 0.98
C ASN A 74 -6.44 1.55 2.10
N ILE A 75 -7.77 1.36 2.10
CA ILE A 75 -8.52 0.63 3.12
C ILE A 75 -8.44 -0.89 2.97
N ALA A 76 -8.57 -1.65 4.07
CA ALA A 76 -8.65 -3.10 4.08
C ALA A 76 -10.10 -3.60 3.97
N ASN A 77 -10.77 -3.36 2.82
CA ASN A 77 -12.06 -3.98 2.54
C ASN A 77 -11.89 -5.47 2.16
N THR A 78 -12.98 -6.21 2.08
CA THR A 78 -12.95 -7.65 1.79
C THR A 78 -12.20 -7.99 0.50
N SER A 79 -12.39 -7.22 -0.58
CA SER A 79 -11.76 -7.50 -1.87
C SER A 79 -10.27 -7.18 -1.88
N SER A 80 -9.86 -6.07 -1.25
CA SER A 80 -8.44 -5.73 -1.12
C SER A 80 -7.71 -6.73 -0.22
N MET A 81 -8.33 -7.13 0.89
CA MET A 81 -7.80 -8.15 1.78
C MET A 81 -7.62 -9.50 1.08
N ALA A 82 -8.65 -9.99 0.39
CA ALA A 82 -8.58 -11.25 -0.35
C ALA A 82 -7.50 -11.24 -1.45
N SER A 83 -7.30 -10.09 -2.11
CA SER A 83 -6.21 -9.94 -3.09
C SER A 83 -4.83 -10.05 -2.44
N ILE A 84 -4.66 -9.48 -1.25
CA ILE A 84 -3.41 -9.58 -0.48
C ILE A 84 -3.20 -11.02 0.02
N GLU A 85 -4.25 -11.68 0.53
CA GLU A 85 -4.21 -13.10 0.90
C GLU A 85 -3.74 -13.97 -0.25
N TYR A 86 -4.28 -13.75 -1.46
CA TYR A 86 -3.84 -14.46 -2.65
C TYR A 86 -2.34 -14.27 -2.91
N ALA A 87 -1.83 -13.05 -2.82
CA ALA A 87 -0.41 -12.78 -3.06
C ALA A 87 0.49 -13.42 -1.99
N VAL A 88 0.06 -13.45 -0.74
CA VAL A 88 0.77 -14.15 0.35
C VAL A 88 0.77 -15.67 0.14
N ALA A 89 -0.42 -16.25 -0.13
CA ALA A 89 -0.58 -17.70 -0.19
C ALA A 89 -0.06 -18.34 -1.49
N HIS A 90 -0.19 -17.64 -2.62
CA HIS A 90 0.05 -18.20 -3.95
C HIS A 90 1.22 -17.59 -4.71
N CYS A 91 1.59 -16.33 -4.43
CA CYS A 91 2.72 -15.67 -5.08
C CYS A 91 4.00 -15.65 -4.21
N GLY A 92 3.91 -16.04 -2.94
CA GLY A 92 5.07 -16.12 -2.05
C GLY A 92 5.67 -14.79 -1.62
N SER A 93 4.93 -13.69 -1.76
CA SER A 93 5.37 -12.35 -1.32
C SER A 93 5.62 -12.29 0.18
N LYS A 94 6.73 -11.67 0.59
CA LYS A 94 7.19 -11.66 2.00
C LYS A 94 7.07 -10.29 2.68
N LEU A 95 6.69 -9.26 1.96
CA LEU A 95 6.50 -7.90 2.47
C LEU A 95 5.16 -7.34 2.02
N ILE A 96 4.42 -6.73 2.95
CA ILE A 96 3.22 -5.94 2.65
C ILE A 96 3.51 -4.50 3.08
N VAL A 97 3.26 -3.54 2.19
CA VAL A 97 3.34 -2.10 2.46
C VAL A 97 1.94 -1.52 2.36
N VAL A 98 1.46 -0.88 3.43
CA VAL A 98 0.25 -0.06 3.42
C VAL A 98 0.66 1.38 3.19
N LEU A 99 0.40 1.90 1.99
CA LEU A 99 0.90 3.19 1.52
C LEU A 99 -0.20 4.25 1.56
N GLY A 100 -0.18 5.10 2.59
CA GLY A 100 -0.92 6.36 2.62
C GLY A 100 -0.20 7.43 1.81
N HIS A 101 -0.88 8.54 1.49
CA HIS A 101 -0.25 9.61 0.72
C HIS A 101 -0.77 11.00 1.09
N GLN A 102 0.04 12.00 0.88
CA GLN A 102 -0.29 13.41 1.08
C GLN A 102 -1.56 13.80 0.32
N SER A 103 -2.38 14.64 0.92
CA SER A 103 -3.59 15.18 0.30
C SER A 103 -4.57 14.10 -0.22
N CYS A 104 -4.73 13.00 0.52
CA CYS A 104 -5.64 11.91 0.14
C CYS A 104 -7.09 12.39 0.15
N GLY A 105 -7.72 12.42 -1.04
CA GLY A 105 -9.09 12.89 -1.21
C GLY A 105 -10.12 12.08 -0.41
N ALA A 106 -9.95 10.76 -0.30
CA ALA A 106 -10.85 9.91 0.47
C ALA A 106 -10.78 10.20 1.98
N VAL A 107 -9.56 10.41 2.52
CA VAL A 107 -9.39 10.79 3.93
C VAL A 107 -10.00 12.17 4.18
N THR A 108 -9.74 13.14 3.30
CA THR A 108 -10.33 14.49 3.39
C THR A 108 -11.85 14.45 3.35
N ALA A 109 -12.44 13.66 2.44
CA ALA A 109 -13.89 13.49 2.36
C ALA A 109 -14.47 12.85 3.64
N ALA A 110 -13.79 11.85 4.21
CA ALA A 110 -14.21 11.20 5.44
C ALA A 110 -14.17 12.18 6.64
N VAL A 111 -13.13 13.02 6.75
CA VAL A 111 -13.00 14.05 7.80
C VAL A 111 -14.05 15.13 7.66
N ASN A 112 -14.34 15.58 6.43
CA ASN A 112 -15.36 16.60 6.18
C ASN A 112 -16.79 16.09 6.44
N GLY A 113 -17.01 14.76 6.36
CA GLY A 113 -18.31 14.15 6.57
C GLY A 113 -19.33 14.51 5.47
N GLY A 114 -20.63 14.45 5.85
CA GLY A 114 -21.73 14.72 4.94
C GLY A 114 -22.18 13.47 4.18
N ASP A 115 -23.21 13.63 3.33
CA ASP A 115 -23.72 12.54 2.49
C ASP A 115 -23.01 12.54 1.13
N ASN A 116 -22.23 11.51 0.88
CA ASN A 116 -21.50 11.29 -0.36
C ASN A 116 -22.15 10.19 -1.23
N GLY A 117 -23.36 9.75 -0.89
CA GLY A 117 -24.04 8.64 -1.55
C GLY A 117 -23.60 7.26 -1.04
N TYR A 118 -24.45 6.26 -1.29
CA TYR A 118 -24.38 4.94 -0.66
C TYR A 118 -22.99 4.28 -0.71
N ASN A 119 -22.43 4.11 -1.90
CA ASN A 119 -21.17 3.38 -2.08
C ASN A 119 -19.97 4.14 -1.49
N LEU A 120 -19.93 5.46 -1.69
CA LEU A 120 -18.82 6.27 -1.18
C LEU A 120 -18.89 6.38 0.35
N ASN A 121 -20.08 6.57 0.94
CA ASN A 121 -20.25 6.54 2.39
C ASN A 121 -19.78 5.22 3.00
N HIS A 122 -20.08 4.07 2.35
CA HIS A 122 -19.59 2.76 2.80
C HIS A 122 -18.06 2.68 2.77
N LEU A 123 -17.43 3.19 1.71
CA LEU A 123 -15.96 3.25 1.63
C LEU A 123 -15.36 4.15 2.72
N LEU A 124 -15.90 5.36 2.88
CA LEU A 124 -15.40 6.35 3.85
C LEU A 124 -15.56 5.88 5.30
N ALA A 125 -16.58 5.05 5.60
CA ALA A 125 -16.76 4.46 6.94
C ALA A 125 -15.56 3.63 7.41
N HIS A 126 -14.77 3.06 6.50
CA HIS A 126 -13.52 2.38 6.86
C HIS A 126 -12.44 3.32 7.40
N ILE A 127 -12.54 4.63 7.12
CA ILE A 127 -11.57 5.64 7.58
C ILE A 127 -11.98 6.23 8.93
N THR A 128 -13.25 6.12 9.33
CA THR A 128 -13.78 6.65 10.60
C THR A 128 -12.92 6.26 11.82
N PRO A 129 -12.48 5.01 11.99
CA PRO A 129 -11.60 4.65 13.12
C PRO A 129 -10.31 5.45 13.18
N ALA A 130 -9.75 5.83 12.03
CA ALA A 130 -8.54 6.65 11.97
C ALA A 130 -8.80 8.08 12.41
N ILE A 131 -9.95 8.65 12.05
CA ILE A 131 -10.37 9.99 12.50
C ILE A 131 -10.55 10.00 14.01
N GLU A 132 -11.22 8.99 14.57
CA GLU A 132 -11.45 8.87 16.01
C GLU A 132 -10.13 8.71 16.79
N ALA A 133 -9.23 7.86 16.28
CA ALA A 133 -7.94 7.59 16.92
C ALA A 133 -6.96 8.77 16.84
N SER A 134 -7.03 9.58 15.79
CA SER A 134 -6.19 10.78 15.64
C SER A 134 -6.63 11.92 16.54
N GLY A 135 -7.92 12.00 16.90
CA GLY A 135 -8.48 13.06 17.74
C GLY A 135 -9.03 14.26 16.96
N LYS A 136 -9.89 15.05 17.63
CA LYS A 136 -10.72 16.10 17.00
C LYS A 136 -9.96 17.28 16.38
N GLN A 137 -8.70 17.48 16.72
CA GLN A 137 -7.89 18.62 16.28
C GLN A 137 -6.70 18.19 15.40
N SER A 138 -6.71 16.95 14.93
CA SER A 138 -5.60 16.42 14.13
C SER A 138 -5.62 16.98 12.72
N GLU A 139 -4.43 17.24 12.21
CA GLU A 139 -4.22 17.57 10.80
C GLU A 139 -4.57 16.38 9.90
N ILE A 140 -4.97 16.63 8.67
CA ILE A 140 -5.28 15.57 7.69
C ILE A 140 -4.13 14.57 7.53
N VAL A 141 -2.88 15.04 7.61
CA VAL A 141 -1.68 14.20 7.52
C VAL A 141 -1.62 13.16 8.64
N ASP A 142 -2.04 13.52 9.86
CA ASP A 142 -2.06 12.59 10.99
C ASP A 142 -3.14 11.52 10.80
N VAL A 143 -4.30 11.89 10.31
CA VAL A 143 -5.38 10.95 9.99
C VAL A 143 -4.94 9.98 8.88
N ILE A 144 -4.23 10.46 7.85
CA ILE A 144 -3.69 9.61 6.78
C ILE A 144 -2.71 8.57 7.32
N LYS A 145 -1.75 9.01 8.15
CA LYS A 145 -0.76 8.11 8.77
C LYS A 145 -1.41 7.11 9.72
N THR A 146 -2.37 7.59 10.53
CA THR A 146 -3.16 6.73 11.43
C THR A 146 -3.96 5.71 10.64
N ASN A 147 -4.59 6.09 9.53
CA ASN A 147 -5.33 5.19 8.66
C ASN A 147 -4.42 4.09 8.09
N ALA A 148 -3.23 4.43 7.61
CA ALA A 148 -2.27 3.44 7.13
C ALA A 148 -1.86 2.46 8.26
N ASN A 149 -1.61 2.96 9.47
CA ASN A 149 -1.26 2.15 10.63
C ASN A 149 -2.42 1.24 11.10
N LEU A 150 -3.66 1.72 11.08
CA LEU A 150 -4.83 0.91 11.44
C LEU A 150 -5.12 -0.14 10.37
N THR A 151 -5.04 0.22 9.09
CA THR A 151 -5.18 -0.72 7.97
C THR A 151 -4.17 -1.87 8.07
N LEU A 152 -2.90 -1.58 8.42
CA LEU A 152 -1.88 -2.59 8.70
C LEU A 152 -2.35 -3.59 9.77
N LYS A 153 -2.89 -3.08 10.89
CA LYS A 153 -3.40 -3.90 12.00
C LYS A 153 -4.61 -4.73 11.57
N GLU A 154 -5.51 -4.15 10.78
CA GLU A 154 -6.68 -4.85 10.25
C GLU A 154 -6.28 -6.03 9.36
N LEU A 155 -5.29 -5.89 8.49
CA LEU A 155 -4.79 -6.98 7.64
C LEU A 155 -4.37 -8.19 8.49
N SER A 156 -3.61 -7.96 9.57
CA SER A 156 -3.19 -9.06 10.46
C SER A 156 -4.33 -9.65 11.29
N ASN A 157 -5.24 -8.79 11.78
CA ASN A 157 -6.24 -9.22 12.76
C ASN A 157 -7.46 -9.88 12.12
N ARG A 158 -7.81 -9.48 10.89
CA ARG A 158 -9.01 -9.95 10.19
C ARG A 158 -8.74 -11.08 9.21
N SER A 159 -7.49 -11.32 8.84
CA SER A 159 -7.08 -12.40 7.95
C SER A 159 -6.26 -13.44 8.71
N THR A 160 -6.75 -14.68 8.76
CA THR A 160 -5.99 -15.80 9.33
C THR A 160 -4.76 -16.11 8.47
N ILE A 161 -4.85 -16.01 7.14
CA ILE A 161 -3.73 -16.26 6.22
C ILE A 161 -2.59 -15.26 6.48
N ILE A 162 -2.91 -13.97 6.54
CA ILE A 162 -1.92 -12.92 6.77
C ILE A 162 -1.42 -12.97 8.21
N GLY A 163 -2.32 -13.08 9.20
CA GLY A 163 -1.97 -13.13 10.62
C GLY A 163 -1.06 -14.30 10.96
N ASP A 164 -1.33 -15.49 10.44
CA ASP A 164 -0.48 -16.68 10.62
C ASP A 164 0.90 -16.48 9.99
N ALA A 165 0.96 -15.94 8.78
CA ALA A 165 2.23 -15.67 8.10
C ALA A 165 3.08 -14.63 8.84
N VAL A 166 2.44 -13.60 9.40
CA VAL A 166 3.13 -12.59 10.24
C VAL A 166 3.61 -13.19 11.55
N SER A 167 2.78 -13.97 12.24
CA SER A 167 3.15 -14.60 13.53
C SER A 167 4.31 -15.59 13.41
N LYS A 168 4.43 -16.26 12.27
CA LYS A 168 5.55 -17.16 11.94
C LYS A 168 6.82 -16.41 11.47
N GLY A 169 6.73 -15.11 11.23
CA GLY A 169 7.83 -14.31 10.68
C GLY A 169 8.05 -14.51 9.17
N ASP A 170 7.13 -15.18 8.48
CA ASP A 170 7.20 -15.42 7.03
C ASP A 170 6.89 -14.16 6.23
N VAL A 171 6.03 -13.28 6.76
CA VAL A 171 5.62 -12.02 6.16
C VAL A 171 5.82 -10.87 7.15
N LYS A 172 6.31 -9.74 6.66
CA LYS A 172 6.37 -8.47 7.39
C LYS A 172 5.36 -7.51 6.80
N ILE A 173 4.64 -6.77 7.65
CA ILE A 173 3.79 -5.66 7.23
C ILE A 173 4.39 -4.36 7.74
N VAL A 174 4.43 -3.34 6.91
CA VAL A 174 4.84 -1.98 7.26
C VAL A 174 3.83 -0.98 6.73
N SER A 175 3.67 0.14 7.43
CA SER A 175 2.95 1.28 6.93
C SER A 175 3.92 2.33 6.41
N ALA A 176 3.48 3.12 5.44
CA ALA A 176 4.29 4.15 4.82
C ALA A 176 3.43 5.35 4.40
N TYR A 177 4.08 6.49 4.21
CA TYR A 177 3.47 7.73 3.76
C TYR A 177 4.24 8.29 2.57
N TYR A 178 3.55 8.46 1.44
CA TYR A 178 4.08 9.07 0.23
C TYR A 178 3.81 10.57 0.20
N ASN A 179 4.84 11.37 0.08
CA ASN A 179 4.77 12.81 -0.05
C ASN A 179 4.71 13.20 -1.53
N LEU A 180 3.61 13.86 -1.94
CA LEU A 180 3.39 14.26 -3.34
C LEU A 180 4.35 15.36 -3.81
N ASP A 181 4.79 16.24 -2.89
CA ASP A 181 5.66 17.35 -3.24
C ASP A 181 7.09 16.90 -3.55
N THR A 182 7.55 15.86 -2.90
CA THR A 182 8.94 15.40 -2.98
C THR A 182 9.12 14.04 -3.64
N GLY A 183 8.03 13.27 -3.78
CA GLY A 183 8.10 11.87 -4.20
C GLY A 183 8.63 10.90 -3.15
N LYS A 184 9.01 11.40 -1.95
CA LYS A 184 9.59 10.59 -0.89
C LYS A 184 8.55 9.71 -0.20
N VAL A 185 8.95 8.47 0.12
CA VAL A 185 8.19 7.54 0.96
C VAL A 185 8.87 7.45 2.32
N ASP A 186 8.14 7.82 3.36
CA ASP A 186 8.56 7.64 4.76
C ASP A 186 7.89 6.37 5.32
N PHE A 187 8.68 5.39 5.72
CA PHE A 187 8.20 4.20 6.43
C PHE A 187 7.96 4.56 7.90
N LEU A 188 6.78 4.21 8.45
CA LEU A 188 6.27 4.66 9.75
C LEU A 188 6.61 3.68 10.87
#